data_657e2e80f5888b9577e48ea48d60f526
#
_entry.id   657e2e80f5888b9577e48ea48d60f526
#
_cell.length_a   1.000
_cell.length_b   1.000
_cell.length_c   1.000
_cell.angle_alpha   90.00
_cell.angle_beta   90.00
_cell.angle_gamma   90.00
#
_symmetry.space_group_name_H-M   'P 1'
#
loop_
_entity.id
_entity.type
_entity.pdbx_description
1 polymer ?
#
loop_
_entity_poly.entity_id
_entity_poly.type
_entity_poly.pdbx_seq_one_letter_code
_entity_poly.pdbx_strand_id
1 'polypeptide(L)'
;MNISILIGRIATDLELKQTANGKSYLGFTLAVNRPKKEDGTQEADFIRCKTFGKIAELVSQYMHKGSRLGVVGTIQTGSYQNQDGQTVYTTDVLVNRIEFLESKKDQNAPQAQNTVQQTTNYQNPTNYMGQPQNNVYTGVQTPQNYNQMFDGSETLDISSDDLPF
;
A
#
# COMPACT_ATOMS: atom_id res chain seq x y z
N MET A 1 -16.84 1.90 -23.81
CA MET A 1 -15.68 2.33 -22.98
C MET A 1 -15.03 1.11 -22.37
N ASN A 2 -13.69 1.00 -22.38
CA ASN A 2 -12.96 -0.14 -21.82
C ASN A 2 -11.91 0.42 -20.85
N ILE A 3 -12.26 0.47 -19.57
CA ILE A 3 -11.41 0.97 -18.49
C ILE A 3 -11.49 -0.01 -17.32
N SER A 4 -10.33 -0.38 -16.78
CA SER A 4 -10.19 -1.20 -15.58
C SER A 4 -9.35 -0.44 -14.57
N ILE A 5 -9.83 -0.31 -13.34
CA ILE A 5 -9.13 0.32 -12.22
C ILE A 5 -9.02 -0.73 -11.11
N LEU A 6 -7.81 -1.10 -10.75
CA LEU A 6 -7.55 -2.17 -9.79
C LEU A 6 -6.56 -1.71 -8.74
N ILE A 7 -6.80 -2.12 -7.49
CA ILE A 7 -5.85 -1.96 -6.39
C ILE A 7 -5.58 -3.34 -5.80
N GLY A 8 -4.31 -3.73 -5.77
CA GLY A 8 -3.92 -5.04 -5.28
C GLY A 8 -2.45 -5.12 -4.87
N ARG A 9 -1.99 -6.34 -4.60
CA ARG A 9 -0.59 -6.64 -4.34
C ARG A 9 0.02 -7.41 -5.50
N ILE A 10 1.26 -7.09 -5.84
CA ILE A 10 2.04 -7.82 -6.85
C ILE A 10 2.28 -9.24 -6.33
N ALA A 11 1.81 -10.25 -7.06
CA ALA A 11 1.87 -11.65 -6.66
C ALA A 11 3.03 -12.43 -7.28
N THR A 12 3.63 -11.90 -8.35
CA THR A 12 4.76 -12.52 -9.07
C THR A 12 6.02 -11.68 -8.90
N ASP A 13 7.16 -12.29 -9.17
CA ASP A 13 8.43 -11.57 -9.30
C ASP A 13 8.38 -10.69 -10.56
N LEU A 14 9.10 -9.58 -10.53
CA LEU A 14 9.12 -8.58 -11.59
C LEU A 14 10.37 -8.77 -12.45
N GLU A 15 10.16 -9.22 -13.68
CA GLU A 15 11.23 -9.42 -14.67
C GLU A 15 11.02 -8.47 -15.84
N LEU A 16 11.86 -7.45 -15.92
CA LEU A 16 11.85 -6.51 -17.03
C LEU A 16 12.44 -7.18 -18.28
N LYS A 17 11.66 -7.22 -19.34
CA LYS A 17 12.04 -7.78 -20.64
C LYS A 17 12.05 -6.69 -21.70
N GLN A 18 12.71 -6.96 -22.81
CA GLN A 18 12.65 -6.12 -24.00
C GLN A 18 11.93 -6.85 -25.13
N THR A 19 11.05 -6.14 -25.82
CA THR A 19 10.44 -6.63 -27.05
C THR A 19 11.46 -6.61 -28.20
N ALA A 20 11.17 -7.29 -29.30
CA ALA A 20 12.02 -7.29 -30.52
C ALA A 20 12.33 -5.87 -31.03
N ASN A 21 11.46 -4.91 -30.75
CA ASN A 21 11.63 -3.50 -31.13
C ASN A 21 12.38 -2.67 -30.05
N GLY A 22 13.02 -3.32 -29.07
CA GLY A 22 13.77 -2.64 -28.01
C GLY A 22 12.93 -1.93 -26.95
N LYS A 23 11.59 -2.13 -26.95
CA LYS A 23 10.68 -1.52 -25.99
C LYS A 23 10.66 -2.33 -24.70
N SER A 24 10.85 -1.68 -23.56
CA SER A 24 10.72 -2.32 -22.24
C SER A 24 9.32 -2.90 -22.07
N TYR A 25 9.23 -4.12 -21.56
CA TYR A 25 7.99 -4.86 -21.29
C TYR A 25 8.07 -5.49 -19.91
N LEU A 26 6.98 -5.43 -19.16
CA LEU A 26 6.84 -6.08 -17.87
C LEU A 26 5.47 -6.74 -17.79
N GLY A 27 5.46 -8.05 -17.49
CA GLY A 27 4.28 -8.82 -17.14
C GLY A 27 4.29 -9.17 -15.67
N PHE A 28 3.19 -8.95 -14.97
CA PHE A 28 3.02 -9.30 -13.57
C PHE A 28 1.57 -9.69 -13.24
N THR A 29 1.37 -10.36 -12.12
CA THR A 29 0.05 -10.70 -11.61
C THR A 29 -0.28 -9.84 -10.41
N LEU A 30 -1.47 -9.25 -10.41
CA LEU A 30 -2.00 -8.45 -9.31
C LEU A 30 -3.02 -9.29 -8.53
N ALA A 31 -2.80 -9.48 -7.23
CA ALA A 31 -3.75 -10.09 -6.31
C ALA A 31 -4.69 -9.01 -5.77
N VAL A 32 -5.93 -9.03 -6.21
CA VAL A 32 -6.99 -8.11 -5.82
C VAL A 32 -7.90 -8.82 -4.82
N ASN A 33 -7.96 -8.31 -3.60
CA ASN A 33 -8.78 -8.91 -2.55
C ASN A 33 -10.27 -8.74 -2.85
N ARG A 34 -11.03 -9.84 -2.69
CA ARG A 34 -12.49 -9.81 -2.66
C ARG A 34 -13.00 -9.29 -1.31
N PRO A 35 -14.25 -8.86 -1.21
CA PRO A 35 -14.89 -8.61 0.07
C PRO A 35 -14.77 -9.83 0.99
N LYS A 36 -14.64 -9.58 2.29
CA LYS A 36 -14.63 -10.67 3.28
C LYS A 36 -15.98 -11.39 3.28
N LYS A 37 -15.93 -12.71 3.34
CA LYS A 37 -17.12 -13.55 3.53
C LYS A 37 -17.60 -13.47 4.99
N GLU A 38 -18.81 -13.94 5.26
CA GLU A 38 -19.40 -13.98 6.61
C GLU A 38 -18.57 -14.84 7.58
N ASP A 39 -17.90 -15.88 7.08
CA ASP A 39 -16.99 -16.73 7.85
C ASP A 39 -15.63 -16.09 8.18
N GLY A 40 -15.42 -14.84 7.76
CA GLY A 40 -14.17 -14.09 7.96
C GLY A 40 -13.07 -14.42 6.95
N THR A 41 -13.28 -15.39 6.06
CA THR A 41 -12.30 -15.72 5.00
C THR A 41 -12.25 -14.64 3.92
N GLN A 42 -11.08 -14.41 3.36
CA GLN A 42 -10.87 -13.46 2.28
C GLN A 42 -10.14 -14.13 1.12
N GLU A 43 -10.79 -14.16 -0.02
CA GLU A 43 -10.21 -14.62 -1.28
C GLU A 43 -9.62 -13.46 -2.07
N ALA A 44 -8.76 -13.78 -3.04
CA ALA A 44 -8.20 -12.81 -3.96
C ALA A 44 -8.35 -13.28 -5.41
N ASP A 45 -8.60 -12.33 -6.30
CA ASP A 45 -8.53 -12.55 -7.73
C ASP A 45 -7.11 -12.27 -8.23
N PHE A 46 -6.56 -13.19 -9.02
CA PHE A 46 -5.25 -13.06 -9.61
C PHE A 46 -5.37 -12.58 -11.05
N ILE A 47 -5.14 -11.29 -11.26
CA ILE A 47 -5.35 -10.63 -12.55
C ILE A 47 -4.00 -10.40 -13.22
N ARG A 48 -3.84 -10.92 -14.43
CA ARG A 48 -2.64 -10.68 -15.23
C ARG A 48 -2.62 -9.26 -15.78
N CYS A 49 -1.52 -8.56 -15.53
CA CYS A 49 -1.25 -7.22 -15.99
C CYS A 49 -0.01 -7.22 -16.88
N LYS A 50 -0.02 -6.38 -17.90
CA LYS A 50 1.13 -6.12 -18.74
C LYS A 50 1.30 -4.63 -18.99
N THR A 51 2.53 -4.18 -19.04
CA THR A 51 2.85 -2.77 -19.27
C THR A 51 4.11 -2.65 -20.12
N PHE A 52 4.25 -1.49 -20.76
CA PHE A 52 5.33 -1.22 -21.71
C PHE A 52 6.03 0.12 -21.42
N GLY A 53 7.27 0.24 -21.90
CA GLY A 53 8.05 1.47 -21.88
C GLY A 53 8.32 1.96 -20.45
N LYS A 54 8.20 3.25 -20.23
CA LYS A 54 8.58 3.93 -18.99
C LYS A 54 7.86 3.40 -17.74
N ILE A 55 6.60 2.98 -17.89
CA ILE A 55 5.83 2.40 -16.78
C ILE A 55 6.41 1.05 -16.38
N ALA A 56 6.81 0.22 -17.34
CA ALA A 56 7.45 -1.07 -17.08
C ALA A 56 8.76 -0.88 -16.29
N GLU A 57 9.57 0.09 -16.68
CA GLU A 57 10.82 0.44 -15.99
C GLU A 57 10.56 0.92 -14.56
N LEU A 58 9.62 1.85 -14.38
CA LEU A 58 9.26 2.38 -13.05
C LEU A 58 8.77 1.27 -12.11
N VAL A 59 7.88 0.40 -12.57
CA VAL A 59 7.38 -0.72 -11.74
C VAL A 59 8.52 -1.67 -11.39
N SER A 60 9.38 -2.02 -12.34
CA SER A 60 10.52 -2.91 -12.10
C SER A 60 11.56 -2.30 -11.15
N GLN A 61 11.76 -0.98 -11.17
CA GLN A 61 12.77 -0.29 -10.36
C GLN A 61 12.30 -0.06 -8.92
N TYR A 62 11.02 0.27 -8.71
CA TYR A 62 10.52 0.73 -7.42
C TYR A 62 9.65 -0.27 -6.68
N MET A 63 9.17 -1.32 -7.36
CA MET A 63 8.26 -2.30 -6.79
C MET A 63 8.87 -3.69 -6.76
N HIS A 64 8.30 -4.54 -5.91
CA HIS A 64 8.70 -5.93 -5.76
C HIS A 64 7.46 -6.79 -5.48
N LYS A 65 7.63 -8.09 -5.49
CA LYS A 65 6.57 -9.03 -5.06
C LYS A 65 6.09 -8.69 -3.66
N GLY A 66 4.78 -8.59 -3.48
CA GLY A 66 4.13 -8.17 -2.23
C GLY A 66 3.76 -6.69 -2.17
N SER A 67 4.40 -5.82 -2.96
CA SER A 67 4.12 -4.38 -2.99
C SER A 67 2.69 -4.08 -3.39
N ARG A 68 2.09 -3.06 -2.78
CA ARG A 68 0.74 -2.60 -3.10
C ARG A 68 0.75 -1.55 -4.20
N LEU A 69 -0.03 -1.82 -5.25
CA LEU A 69 -0.05 -1.00 -6.46
C LEU A 69 -1.49 -0.73 -6.90
N GLY A 70 -1.77 0.51 -7.29
CA GLY A 70 -2.94 0.88 -8.07
C GLY A 70 -2.61 0.89 -9.55
N VAL A 71 -3.47 0.32 -10.39
CA VAL A 71 -3.32 0.32 -11.84
C VAL A 71 -4.59 0.81 -12.52
N VAL A 72 -4.41 1.58 -13.57
CA VAL A 72 -5.48 1.96 -14.51
C VAL A 72 -5.06 1.44 -15.87
N GLY A 73 -5.95 0.73 -16.55
CA GLY A 73 -5.66 0.12 -17.83
C GLY A 73 -6.90 -0.28 -18.61
N THR A 74 -6.69 -1.05 -19.64
CA THR A 74 -7.74 -1.61 -20.52
C THR A 74 -7.63 -3.13 -20.55
N ILE A 75 -8.77 -3.82 -20.55
CA ILE A 75 -8.81 -5.27 -20.72
C ILE A 75 -8.49 -5.58 -22.18
N GLN A 76 -7.55 -6.50 -22.39
CA GLN A 76 -7.20 -7.03 -23.69
C GLN A 76 -7.31 -8.55 -23.68
N THR A 77 -7.98 -9.11 -24.69
CA THR A 77 -7.99 -10.54 -24.93
C THR A 77 -6.98 -10.87 -26.01
N GLY A 78 -6.42 -12.06 -25.94
CA GLY A 78 -5.51 -12.61 -26.93
C GLY A 78 -5.65 -14.13 -26.99
N SER A 79 -4.99 -14.76 -27.95
CA SER A 79 -4.89 -16.21 -28.03
C SER A 79 -3.51 -16.62 -28.51
N TYR A 80 -3.06 -17.77 -28.07
CA TYR A 80 -1.85 -18.43 -28.59
C TYR A 80 -2.08 -19.93 -28.63
N GLN A 81 -1.30 -20.64 -29.48
CA GLN A 81 -1.30 -22.09 -29.49
C GLN A 81 -0.28 -22.61 -28.49
N ASN A 82 -0.70 -23.55 -27.64
CA ASN A 82 0.21 -24.28 -26.77
C ASN A 82 1.02 -25.32 -27.56
N GLN A 83 1.92 -26.03 -26.88
CA GLN A 83 2.75 -27.08 -27.51
C GLN A 83 1.94 -28.25 -28.09
N ASP A 84 0.72 -28.44 -27.57
CA ASP A 84 -0.21 -29.50 -28.04
C ASP A 84 -1.10 -29.04 -29.20
N GLY A 85 -0.85 -27.83 -29.73
CA GLY A 85 -1.63 -27.24 -30.84
C GLY A 85 -3.01 -26.70 -30.43
N GLN A 86 -3.32 -26.66 -29.12
CA GLN A 86 -4.60 -26.13 -28.65
C GLN A 86 -4.54 -24.61 -28.54
N THR A 87 -5.62 -23.94 -28.94
CA THR A 87 -5.75 -22.50 -28.79
C THR A 87 -6.10 -22.14 -27.32
N VAL A 88 -5.21 -21.42 -26.69
CA VAL A 88 -5.39 -20.87 -25.30
C VAL A 88 -5.75 -19.40 -25.40
N TYR A 89 -6.90 -19.05 -24.86
CA TYR A 89 -7.35 -17.65 -24.77
C TYR A 89 -6.79 -17.00 -23.50
N THR A 90 -6.34 -15.77 -23.63
CA THR A 90 -5.84 -14.98 -22.50
C THR A 90 -6.66 -13.70 -22.32
N THR A 91 -6.79 -13.28 -21.08
CA THR A 91 -7.37 -11.98 -20.73
C THR A 91 -6.37 -11.28 -19.82
N ASP A 92 -5.87 -10.15 -20.24
CA ASP A 92 -4.85 -9.37 -19.55
C ASP A 92 -5.32 -7.92 -19.40
N VAL A 93 -4.84 -7.22 -18.39
CA VAL A 93 -5.01 -5.78 -18.26
C VAL A 93 -3.77 -5.09 -18.81
N LEU A 94 -3.93 -4.33 -19.89
CA LEU A 94 -2.89 -3.43 -20.39
C LEU A 94 -2.87 -2.18 -19.54
N VAL A 95 -1.83 -2.03 -18.72
CA VAL A 95 -1.68 -0.93 -17.77
C VAL A 95 -1.16 0.32 -18.48
N ASN A 96 -1.93 1.41 -18.37
CA ASN A 96 -1.61 2.71 -18.96
C ASN A 96 -1.17 3.73 -17.91
N ARG A 97 -1.52 3.51 -16.64
CA ARG A 97 -1.17 4.37 -15.51
C ARG A 97 -1.03 3.55 -14.23
N ILE A 98 -0.15 3.98 -13.36
CA ILE A 98 0.10 3.37 -12.05
C ILE A 98 0.05 4.43 -10.95
N GLU A 99 -0.32 3.98 -9.73
CA GLU A 99 -0.25 4.75 -8.50
C GLU A 99 0.48 3.91 -7.44
N PHE A 100 1.56 4.43 -6.92
CA PHE A 100 2.32 3.79 -5.84
C PHE A 100 1.56 3.99 -4.52
N LEU A 101 1.11 2.91 -3.89
CA LEU A 101 0.30 2.94 -2.67
C LEU A 101 1.08 2.54 -1.41
N GLU A 102 2.37 2.33 -1.54
CA GLU A 102 3.29 2.12 -0.42
C GLU A 102 4.23 3.32 -0.33
N SER A 103 4.23 3.98 0.83
CA SER A 103 5.31 4.88 1.20
C SER A 103 6.59 4.06 1.33
N LYS A 104 7.74 4.59 0.90
CA LYS A 104 9.04 4.05 1.28
C LYS A 104 9.06 3.99 2.80
N LYS A 105 8.80 2.82 3.39
CA LYS A 105 9.21 2.57 4.77
C LYS A 105 10.72 2.63 4.74
N ASP A 106 11.29 3.55 5.50
CA ASP A 106 12.71 3.62 5.75
C ASP A 106 13.20 2.21 6.10
N GLN A 107 14.11 1.68 5.28
CA GLN A 107 14.75 0.37 5.50
C GLN A 107 15.69 0.40 6.72
N ASN A 108 15.57 1.41 7.57
CA ASN A 108 16.31 1.63 8.81
C ASN A 108 15.45 1.53 10.07
N ALA A 109 14.46 0.63 10.10
CA ALA A 109 13.94 0.21 11.40
C ALA A 109 14.93 -0.81 11.97
N PRO A 110 15.67 -0.51 13.08
CA PRO A 110 16.51 -1.51 13.72
C PRO A 110 15.62 -2.66 14.17
N GLN A 111 15.93 -3.88 13.71
CA GLN A 111 15.36 -5.09 14.24
C GLN A 111 15.61 -5.07 15.75
N ALA A 112 14.55 -4.91 16.52
CA ALA A 112 14.60 -5.13 17.95
C ALA A 112 14.91 -6.62 18.15
N GLN A 113 16.20 -6.93 18.36
CA GLN A 113 16.63 -8.21 18.90
C GLN A 113 16.06 -8.30 20.31
N ASN A 114 15.11 -9.22 20.49
CA ASN A 114 14.67 -9.68 21.80
C ASN A 114 15.86 -10.36 22.49
N THR A 115 16.69 -9.57 23.15
CA THR A 115 17.63 -10.09 24.13
C THR A 115 16.85 -10.30 25.41
N VAL A 116 16.51 -11.56 25.67
CA VAL A 116 16.06 -12.03 26.96
C VAL A 116 17.22 -11.85 27.93
N GLN A 117 17.24 -10.76 28.69
CA GLN A 117 18.13 -10.62 29.83
C GLN A 117 17.48 -11.24 31.05
N GLN A 118 18.07 -12.32 31.50
CA GLN A 118 17.85 -12.96 32.79
C GLN A 118 18.03 -11.92 33.90
N THR A 119 17.02 -11.81 34.74
CA THR A 119 17.08 -11.15 36.03
C THR A 119 17.97 -11.91 36.98
N THR A 120 19.12 -11.39 37.31
CA THR A 120 19.83 -11.76 38.54
C THR A 120 19.58 -10.71 39.60
N ASN A 121 18.99 -11.20 40.66
CA ASN A 121 18.71 -10.60 41.94
C ASN A 121 19.98 -10.05 42.59
N TYR A 122 20.04 -8.77 42.97
CA TYR A 122 20.92 -8.30 44.02
C TYR A 122 20.19 -7.32 44.93
N GLN A 123 20.31 -7.66 46.21
CA GLN A 123 19.76 -7.10 47.40
C GLN A 123 20.18 -5.63 47.65
N ASN A 124 19.24 -4.89 48.24
CA ASN A 124 19.41 -3.58 48.85
C ASN A 124 20.44 -3.64 50.01
N PRO A 125 21.18 -2.55 50.31
CA PRO A 125 20.92 -1.87 51.57
C PRO A 125 21.04 -0.33 51.55
N THR A 126 20.03 0.26 52.19
CA THR A 126 20.02 1.41 53.12
C THR A 126 20.83 2.70 52.90
N ASN A 127 20.02 3.77 52.96
CA ASN A 127 20.32 5.09 53.59
C ASN A 127 21.42 5.98 52.98
N TYR A 128 20.97 7.16 52.48
CA TYR A 128 21.40 8.45 53.08
C TYR A 128 20.43 9.59 52.68
N MET A 129 20.05 10.37 53.69
CA MET A 129 19.35 11.66 53.62
C MET A 129 20.13 12.67 52.77
N GLY A 130 19.42 13.50 52.01
CA GLY A 130 19.97 14.67 51.34
C GLY A 130 18.89 15.48 50.63
N GLN A 131 18.69 16.67 51.04
CA GLN A 131 17.69 17.71 50.77
C GLN A 131 17.42 18.04 49.29
N PRO A 132 16.30 18.74 49.01
CA PRO A 132 15.80 19.04 47.67
C PRO A 132 16.51 20.25 47.05
N GLN A 133 16.98 20.14 45.85
CA GLN A 133 17.30 21.29 45.01
C GLN A 133 16.26 21.49 43.92
N ASN A 134 15.58 22.64 44.04
CA ASN A 134 14.76 23.24 43.01
C ASN A 134 15.54 23.40 41.70
N ASN A 135 15.09 22.77 40.64
CA ASN A 135 15.39 23.24 39.29
C ASN A 135 14.08 23.61 38.59
N VAL A 136 13.90 24.92 38.57
CA VAL A 136 12.91 25.63 37.78
C VAL A 136 13.24 25.42 36.29
N TYR A 137 12.43 24.64 35.59
CA TYR A 137 12.38 24.68 34.11
C TYR A 137 11.25 25.61 33.72
N THR A 138 11.65 26.81 33.34
CA THR A 138 10.83 27.83 32.69
C THR A 138 10.35 27.35 31.33
N GLY A 139 9.04 27.33 31.15
CA GLY A 139 8.34 27.81 29.97
C GLY A 139 8.51 27.07 28.66
N VAL A 140 7.67 26.03 28.38
CA VAL A 140 7.14 25.82 27.06
C VAL A 140 5.65 26.11 27.14
N GLN A 141 5.25 27.25 26.62
CA GLN A 141 3.87 27.65 26.44
C GLN A 141 3.27 26.79 25.34
N THR A 142 2.35 25.92 25.70
CA THR A 142 1.40 25.31 24.74
C THR A 142 0.42 26.40 24.30
N PRO A 143 0.18 26.61 23.01
CA PRO A 143 -0.88 27.52 22.57
C PRO A 143 -2.23 26.83 22.83
N GLN A 144 -2.93 27.30 23.85
CA GLN A 144 -4.36 27.10 24.02
C GLN A 144 -5.06 28.00 23.00
N ASN A 145 -5.42 27.45 21.85
CA ASN A 145 -6.52 27.98 21.03
C ASN A 145 -6.85 27.04 19.87
N TYR A 146 -7.43 25.87 20.15
CA TYR A 146 -7.94 24.98 19.11
C TYR A 146 -9.46 24.80 19.15
N ASN A 147 -10.17 25.47 20.07
CA ASN A 147 -11.61 25.27 20.29
C ASN A 147 -12.49 26.44 19.84
N GLN A 148 -12.02 27.31 18.94
CA GLN A 148 -12.87 28.42 18.46
C GLN A 148 -13.03 28.52 16.95
N MET A 149 -12.87 27.43 16.20
CA MET A 149 -13.01 27.48 14.74
C MET A 149 -14.06 26.55 14.14
N PHE A 150 -14.88 25.89 14.94
CA PHE A 150 -15.99 25.07 14.46
C PHE A 150 -17.24 25.29 15.31
N ASP A 151 -17.69 26.55 15.41
CA ASP A 151 -19.07 26.86 15.79
C ASP A 151 -19.75 27.49 14.57
N GLY A 152 -20.24 26.63 13.73
CA GLY A 152 -21.01 26.92 12.53
C GLY A 152 -21.82 25.68 12.19
N SER A 153 -22.81 25.40 13.04
CA SER A 153 -23.90 24.46 12.75
C SER A 153 -24.81 25.05 11.66
N GLU A 154 -24.33 25.13 10.43
CA GLU A 154 -25.23 25.23 9.29
C GLU A 154 -25.64 23.81 8.92
N THR A 155 -26.79 23.39 9.42
CA THR A 155 -27.52 22.25 8.91
C THR A 155 -27.92 22.56 7.48
N LEU A 156 -27.28 21.91 6.51
CA LEU A 156 -27.72 21.91 5.12
C LEU A 156 -29.07 21.20 5.05
N ASP A 157 -30.14 21.98 4.97
CA ASP A 157 -31.49 21.50 4.70
C ASP A 157 -31.57 21.17 3.20
N ILE A 158 -31.32 19.90 2.86
CA ILE A 158 -31.45 19.42 1.49
C ILE A 158 -32.92 19.06 1.28
N SER A 159 -33.66 19.96 0.65
CA SER A 159 -35.01 19.73 0.19
C SER A 159 -35.03 18.61 -0.86
N SER A 160 -36.06 17.74 -0.79
CA SER A 160 -36.24 16.63 -1.75
C SER A 160 -36.43 17.05 -3.20
N ASP A 161 -36.58 18.34 -3.47
CA ASP A 161 -36.72 18.91 -4.83
C ASP A 161 -35.38 19.17 -5.53
N ASP A 162 -34.23 19.04 -4.84
CA ASP A 162 -32.91 19.29 -5.40
C ASP A 162 -32.23 18.01 -5.97
N LEU A 163 -32.94 16.89 -6.03
CA LEU A 163 -32.44 15.66 -6.61
C LEU A 163 -32.84 15.53 -8.08
N PRO A 164 -31.87 15.43 -9.03
CA PRO A 164 -32.14 15.40 -10.47
C PRO A 164 -32.51 13.98 -10.98
N PHE A 165 -33.58 13.35 -10.44
CA PHE A 165 -34.17 12.12 -11.02
C PHE A 165 -35.64 11.97 -10.68
#